data_7125ed006a77696a21246a1c033ba835
#
_entry.id   7125ed006a77696a21246a1c033ba835
#
_cell.length_a   1.000
_cell.length_b   1.000
_cell.length_c   1.000
_cell.angle_alpha   90.00
_cell.angle_beta   90.00
_cell.angle_gamma   90.00
#
_symmetry.space_group_name_H-M   'P 1'
#
loop_
_entity.id
_entity.type
_entity.pdbx_description
1 polymer ?
#
loop_
_entity_poly.entity_id
_entity_poly.type
_entity_poly.pdbx_seq_one_letter_code
_entity_poly.pdbx_strand_id
1 'polypeptide(L)'
;MLLLDNFTHADLHPGNIMIKFYKPTASSMLRDAFTRILSRFDSDYARGAAKGAPTPDQQVDQDVVDRLRPLRHDPEQWLAELEKLDALGYQPELVFIDAGLTVELSPVNRRNFIELFSAIAQFDGELAGHLMVERCRSPDLVKDGDVFALKMENLVASVKKQSFSLANIRIGDVLAQVLNNVREHQVKMEPDFVNTVISILLLEGIGRTLDGNMDVSAWRCLT
;
A
#
# COMPACT_ATOMS: atom_id res chain seq x y z
N MET A 1 -2.70 4.79 -6.63
CA MET A 1 -2.12 3.77 -7.53
C MET A 1 -3.15 2.67 -7.80
N LEU A 2 -3.28 1.58 -6.98
CA LEU A 2 -4.15 0.45 -7.34
C LEU A 2 -5.63 0.84 -7.56
N LEU A 3 -6.24 1.51 -6.60
CA LEU A 3 -7.67 1.83 -6.65
C LEU A 3 -8.02 2.92 -7.67
N LEU A 4 -7.19 3.95 -7.82
CA LEU A 4 -7.43 5.07 -8.71
C LEU A 4 -6.89 4.83 -10.12
N ASP A 5 -5.63 4.41 -10.21
CA ASP A 5 -4.90 4.35 -11.48
C ASP A 5 -4.84 2.94 -12.07
N ASN A 6 -5.37 1.94 -11.35
CA ASN A 6 -5.30 0.52 -11.72
C ASN A 6 -3.86 0.03 -11.97
N PHE A 7 -2.93 0.51 -11.16
CA PHE A 7 -1.51 0.20 -11.30
C PHE A 7 -0.94 -0.29 -9.98
N THR A 8 -0.29 -1.45 -10.01
CA THR A 8 0.39 -2.03 -8.86
C THR A 8 1.84 -2.32 -9.22
N HIS A 9 2.76 -1.83 -8.41
CA HIS A 9 4.15 -2.22 -8.45
C HIS A 9 4.27 -3.59 -7.77
N ALA A 10 4.52 -4.64 -8.53
CA ALA A 10 4.46 -6.01 -8.03
C ALA A 10 5.77 -6.50 -7.37
N ASP A 11 6.81 -5.68 -7.37
CA ASP A 11 8.12 -5.98 -6.76
C ASP A 11 8.60 -4.82 -5.87
N LEU A 12 7.74 -4.36 -4.97
CA LEU A 12 8.03 -3.23 -4.10
C LEU A 12 8.77 -3.67 -2.83
N HIS A 13 10.04 -4.01 -2.99
CA HIS A 13 10.94 -4.30 -1.87
C HIS A 13 11.71 -3.02 -1.43
N PRO A 14 12.35 -3.01 -0.24
CA PRO A 14 13.04 -1.81 0.27
C PRO A 14 14.08 -1.22 -0.66
N GLY A 15 14.74 -2.06 -1.48
CA GLY A 15 15.73 -1.60 -2.47
C GLY A 15 15.14 -0.79 -3.62
N ASN A 16 13.83 -0.90 -3.85
CA ASN A 16 13.11 -0.17 -4.89
C ASN A 16 12.39 1.08 -4.35
N ILE A 17 12.58 1.40 -3.06
CA ILE A 17 12.03 2.58 -2.40
C ILE A 17 13.18 3.49 -2.00
N MET A 18 13.24 4.66 -2.60
CA MET A 18 14.23 5.68 -2.27
C MET A 18 13.54 6.90 -1.67
N ILE A 19 14.27 7.61 -0.83
CA ILE A 19 13.83 8.89 -0.28
C ILE A 19 14.71 9.98 -0.88
N LYS A 20 14.06 10.95 -1.49
CA LYS A 20 14.67 12.17 -2.01
C LYS A 20 14.24 13.33 -1.14
N PHE A 21 15.19 14.20 -0.77
CA PHE A 21 14.87 15.44 -0.10
C PHE A 21 14.88 16.57 -1.13
N TYR A 22 13.87 17.43 -1.08
CA TYR A 22 13.79 18.60 -1.94
C TYR A 22 13.29 19.81 -1.14
N LYS A 23 13.60 21.01 -1.62
CA LYS A 23 13.11 22.25 -1.04
C LYS A 23 12.04 22.83 -1.99
N PRO A 24 10.77 22.87 -1.58
CA PRO A 24 9.74 23.42 -2.43
C PRO A 24 9.97 24.90 -2.69
N THR A 25 9.99 25.28 -3.97
CA THR A 25 10.06 26.67 -4.40
C THR A 25 8.65 27.25 -4.58
N ALA A 26 8.48 28.56 -4.53
CA ALA A 26 7.17 29.20 -4.74
C ALA A 26 6.54 28.82 -6.09
N SER A 27 7.37 28.65 -7.13
CA SER A 27 6.94 28.20 -8.47
C SER A 27 6.43 26.75 -8.46
N SER A 28 7.10 25.85 -7.72
CA SER A 28 6.67 24.46 -7.61
C SER A 28 5.36 24.35 -6.82
N MET A 29 5.21 25.09 -5.73
CA MET A 29 3.98 25.13 -4.92
C MET A 29 2.76 25.62 -5.71
N LEU A 30 2.93 26.67 -6.52
CA LEU A 30 1.86 27.20 -7.37
C LEU A 30 1.46 26.18 -8.46
N ARG A 31 2.44 25.52 -9.05
CA ARG A 31 2.18 24.49 -10.05
C ARG A 31 1.46 23.28 -9.46
N ASP A 32 1.88 22.80 -8.29
CA ASP A 32 1.23 21.68 -7.61
C ASP A 32 -0.20 22.04 -7.20
N ALA A 33 -0.43 23.26 -6.69
CA ALA A 33 -1.77 23.74 -6.40
C ALA A 33 -2.64 23.82 -7.67
N PHE A 34 -2.08 24.32 -8.78
CA PHE A 34 -2.78 24.41 -10.06
C PHE A 34 -3.09 23.03 -10.64
N THR A 35 -2.14 22.09 -10.57
CA THR A 35 -2.33 20.70 -11.00
C THR A 35 -3.42 20.00 -10.17
N ARG A 36 -3.44 20.20 -8.86
CA ARG A 36 -4.49 19.66 -7.97
C ARG A 36 -5.88 20.24 -8.28
N ILE A 37 -5.97 21.49 -8.66
CA ILE A 37 -7.23 22.13 -9.07
C ILE A 37 -7.68 21.58 -10.41
N LEU A 38 -6.81 21.50 -11.39
CA LEU A 38 -7.14 21.00 -12.73
C LEU A 38 -7.49 19.51 -12.73
N SER A 39 -6.80 18.68 -11.93
CA SER A 39 -7.09 17.25 -11.83
C SER A 39 -8.49 16.95 -11.27
N ARG A 40 -9.14 17.91 -10.60
CA ARG A 40 -10.53 17.79 -10.17
C ARG A 40 -11.54 17.98 -11.31
N PHE A 41 -11.13 18.66 -12.39
CA PHE A 41 -12.01 18.99 -13.51
C PHE A 41 -11.74 18.13 -14.75
N ASP A 42 -10.55 17.56 -14.88
CA ASP A 42 -10.16 16.76 -16.05
C ASP A 42 -9.21 15.63 -15.64
N SER A 43 -9.70 14.39 -15.73
CA SER A 43 -8.93 13.18 -15.40
C SER A 43 -7.80 12.90 -16.41
N ASP A 44 -7.94 13.34 -17.65
CA ASP A 44 -6.91 13.13 -18.69
C ASP A 44 -5.75 14.10 -18.54
N TYR A 45 -6.01 15.29 -18.01
CA TYR A 45 -4.96 16.24 -17.65
C TYR A 45 -4.08 15.73 -16.49
N ALA A 46 -4.68 15.05 -15.51
CA ALA A 46 -3.93 14.43 -14.41
C ALA A 46 -2.96 13.35 -14.91
N ARG A 47 -3.36 12.55 -15.91
CA ARG A 47 -2.49 11.56 -16.57
C ARG A 47 -1.36 12.20 -17.38
N GLY A 48 -1.60 13.34 -17.99
CA GLY A 48 -0.59 14.11 -18.75
C GLY A 48 0.43 14.78 -17.83
N ALA A 49 -0.02 15.34 -16.71
CA ALA A 49 0.84 16.02 -15.73
C ALA A 49 1.79 15.06 -15.02
N ALA A 50 1.36 13.80 -14.79
CA ALA A 50 2.20 12.75 -14.22
C ALA A 50 3.38 12.33 -15.15
N LYS A 51 3.31 12.66 -16.44
CA LYS A 51 4.39 12.44 -17.42
C LYS A 51 5.35 13.63 -17.57
N GLY A 52 5.21 14.66 -16.73
CA GLY A 52 6.07 15.83 -16.74
C GLY A 52 7.52 15.43 -16.46
N ALA A 53 8.45 15.83 -17.36
CA ALA A 53 9.88 15.69 -17.14
C ALA A 53 10.28 16.29 -15.79
N PRO A 54 11.29 15.73 -15.09
CA PRO A 54 11.80 16.30 -13.84
C PRO A 54 12.18 17.76 -14.08
N THR A 55 11.58 18.64 -13.29
CA THR A 55 11.86 20.07 -13.40
C THR A 55 13.25 20.39 -12.88
N PRO A 56 13.95 21.35 -13.46
CA PRO A 56 15.30 21.76 -13.02
C PRO A 56 15.39 22.18 -11.55
N ASP A 57 14.27 22.57 -10.94
CA ASP A 57 14.18 22.99 -9.54
C ASP A 57 14.22 21.84 -8.51
N GLN A 58 14.21 20.58 -8.97
CA GLN A 58 14.35 19.41 -8.11
C GLN A 58 15.79 18.94 -8.08
N GLN A 59 16.72 19.79 -7.68
CA GLN A 59 18.07 19.32 -7.37
C GLN A 59 18.00 18.35 -6.20
N VAL A 60 18.49 17.13 -6.41
CA VAL A 60 18.79 16.20 -5.32
C VAL A 60 19.85 16.90 -4.48
N ASP A 61 19.49 17.31 -3.27
CA ASP A 61 20.47 17.93 -2.38
C ASP A 61 21.37 16.84 -1.81
N GLN A 62 22.47 16.57 -2.51
CA GLN A 62 23.45 15.57 -2.10
C GLN A 62 24.01 15.88 -0.71
N ASP A 63 24.06 17.16 -0.35
CA ASP A 63 24.52 17.61 0.96
C ASP A 63 23.63 17.08 2.08
N VAL A 64 22.31 16.94 1.84
CA VAL A 64 21.37 16.36 2.83
C VAL A 64 21.69 14.88 3.07
N VAL A 65 21.95 14.13 2.02
CA VAL A 65 22.30 12.70 2.11
C VAL A 65 23.64 12.53 2.86
N ASP A 66 24.63 13.38 2.56
CA ASP A 66 25.94 13.32 3.19
C ASP A 66 25.90 13.72 4.67
N ARG A 67 24.95 14.58 5.06
CA ARG A 67 24.69 14.95 6.47
C ARG A 67 24.01 13.81 7.23
N LEU A 68 23.04 13.13 6.62
CA LEU A 68 22.26 12.07 7.26
C LEU A 68 23.02 10.73 7.31
N ARG A 69 23.79 10.39 6.28
CA ARG A 69 24.46 9.08 6.16
C ARG A 69 25.33 8.68 7.36
N PRO A 70 26.14 9.56 7.99
CA PRO A 70 26.91 9.21 9.18
C PRO A 70 26.05 8.92 10.39
N LEU A 71 24.85 9.51 10.49
CA LEU A 71 23.95 9.43 11.64
C LEU A 71 23.06 8.18 11.63
N ARG A 72 23.11 7.37 10.58
CA ARG A 72 22.21 6.21 10.35
C ARG A 72 22.14 5.18 11.48
N HIS A 73 23.12 5.15 12.37
CA HIS A 73 23.21 4.20 13.49
C HIS A 73 22.85 4.84 14.84
N ASP A 74 22.55 6.13 14.87
CA ASP A 74 22.16 6.89 16.06
C ASP A 74 20.76 7.50 15.83
N PRO A 75 19.69 6.85 16.33
CA PRO A 75 18.32 7.30 16.08
C PRO A 75 18.02 8.71 16.64
N GLU A 76 18.65 9.08 17.77
CA GLU A 76 18.39 10.39 18.38
C GLU A 76 19.01 11.52 17.55
N GLN A 77 20.26 11.35 17.13
CA GLN A 77 20.94 12.32 16.26
C GLN A 77 20.30 12.36 14.88
N TRP A 78 19.85 11.22 14.35
CA TRP A 78 19.12 11.14 13.08
C TRP A 78 17.83 11.97 13.14
N LEU A 79 17.03 11.78 14.18
CA LEU A 79 15.76 12.49 14.34
C LEU A 79 16.02 14.01 14.51
N ALA A 80 16.98 14.38 15.35
CA ALA A 80 17.33 15.79 15.54
C ALA A 80 17.81 16.48 14.25
N GLU A 81 18.50 15.73 13.36
CA GLU A 81 18.91 16.28 12.06
C GLU A 81 17.74 16.39 11.07
N LEU A 82 16.80 15.42 11.08
CA LEU A 82 15.56 15.52 10.30
C LEU A 82 14.71 16.73 10.72
N GLU A 83 14.59 17.01 12.03
CA GLU A 83 13.89 18.20 12.54
C GLU A 83 14.53 19.50 12.05
N LYS A 84 15.86 19.55 11.99
CA LYS A 84 16.58 20.71 11.43
C LYS A 84 16.31 20.89 9.93
N LEU A 85 16.27 19.77 9.18
CA LEU A 85 15.97 19.80 7.76
C LEU A 85 14.53 20.26 7.51
N ASP A 86 13.56 19.80 8.32
CA ASP A 86 12.18 20.28 8.26
C ASP A 86 12.09 21.78 8.56
N ALA A 87 12.75 22.25 9.62
CA ALA A 87 12.82 23.67 9.95
C ALA A 87 13.47 24.54 8.83
N LEU A 88 14.37 23.96 8.04
CA LEU A 88 14.95 24.58 6.85
C LEU A 88 14.03 24.52 5.62
N GLY A 89 12.87 23.87 5.73
CA GLY A 89 11.87 23.73 4.67
C GLY A 89 12.14 22.61 3.68
N TYR A 90 12.97 21.62 4.02
CA TYR A 90 13.12 20.42 3.21
C TYR A 90 11.93 19.50 3.41
N GLN A 91 11.49 18.85 2.34
CA GLN A 91 10.43 17.85 2.35
C GLN A 91 10.95 16.52 1.78
N PRO A 92 10.58 15.38 2.40
CA PRO A 92 10.88 14.07 1.85
C PRO A 92 9.89 13.71 0.73
N GLU A 93 10.40 13.10 -0.34
CA GLU A 93 9.63 12.52 -1.44
C GLU A 93 9.99 11.04 -1.56
N LEU A 94 8.98 10.16 -1.62
CA LEU A 94 9.18 8.76 -1.91
C LEU A 94 9.31 8.56 -3.42
N VAL A 95 10.41 7.94 -3.83
CA VAL A 95 10.70 7.61 -5.22
C VAL A 95 10.73 6.09 -5.36
N PHE A 96 9.79 5.56 -6.16
CA PHE A 96 9.77 4.15 -6.51
C PHE A 96 10.56 3.95 -7.80
N ILE A 97 11.52 3.04 -7.76
CA ILE A 97 12.37 2.67 -8.89
C ILE A 97 12.12 1.23 -9.30
N ASP A 98 12.65 0.84 -10.46
CA ASP A 98 12.52 -0.50 -11.04
C ASP A 98 11.07 -0.95 -11.25
N ALA A 99 10.35 -0.20 -12.07
CA ALA A 99 8.98 -0.54 -12.48
C ALA A 99 8.93 -1.66 -13.55
N GLY A 100 9.93 -2.54 -13.58
CA GLY A 100 10.00 -3.66 -14.54
C GLY A 100 8.94 -4.72 -14.32
N LEU A 101 8.46 -4.86 -13.08
CA LEU A 101 7.36 -5.76 -12.75
C LEU A 101 6.16 -4.95 -12.25
N THR A 102 5.24 -4.69 -13.16
CA THR A 102 4.00 -3.96 -12.85
C THR A 102 2.81 -4.78 -13.29
N VAL A 103 1.72 -4.69 -12.53
CA VAL A 103 0.46 -5.38 -12.81
C VAL A 103 -0.64 -4.35 -13.01
N GLU A 104 -1.37 -4.49 -14.10
CA GLU A 104 -2.63 -3.82 -14.35
C GLU A 104 -3.76 -4.85 -14.29
N LEU A 105 -4.73 -4.61 -13.41
CA LEU A 105 -5.87 -5.53 -13.28
C LEU A 105 -6.82 -5.36 -14.46
N SER A 106 -7.30 -6.48 -15.01
CA SER A 106 -8.42 -6.43 -15.97
C SER A 106 -9.64 -5.75 -15.30
N PRO A 107 -10.57 -5.16 -16.07
CA PRO A 107 -11.76 -4.53 -15.51
C PRO A 107 -12.57 -5.48 -14.60
N VAL A 108 -12.59 -6.76 -14.92
CA VAL A 108 -13.23 -7.81 -14.11
C VAL A 108 -12.47 -8.04 -12.81
N ASN A 109 -11.16 -8.27 -12.88
CA ASN A 109 -10.32 -8.51 -11.70
C ASN A 109 -10.29 -7.30 -10.78
N ARG A 110 -10.28 -6.08 -11.33
CA ARG A 110 -10.36 -4.85 -10.56
C ARG A 110 -11.67 -4.74 -9.77
N ARG A 111 -12.81 -5.05 -10.40
CA ARG A 111 -14.12 -5.08 -9.72
C ARG A 111 -14.13 -6.13 -8.62
N ASN A 112 -13.70 -7.34 -8.93
CA ASN A 112 -13.62 -8.45 -7.97
C ASN A 112 -12.75 -8.08 -6.77
N PHE A 113 -11.62 -7.40 -7.01
CA PHE A 113 -10.73 -6.91 -5.97
C PHE A 113 -11.42 -5.88 -5.07
N ILE A 114 -12.05 -4.86 -5.66
CA ILE A 114 -12.75 -3.80 -4.91
C ILE A 114 -13.88 -4.38 -4.07
N GLU A 115 -14.69 -5.29 -4.61
CA GLU A 115 -15.80 -5.90 -3.88
C GLU A 115 -15.32 -6.78 -2.72
N LEU A 116 -14.25 -7.57 -2.92
CA LEU A 116 -13.65 -8.35 -1.84
C LEU A 116 -13.09 -7.45 -0.72
N PHE A 117 -12.35 -6.41 -1.08
CA PHE A 117 -11.82 -5.46 -0.09
C PHE A 117 -12.92 -4.65 0.60
N SER A 118 -14.03 -4.35 -0.10
CA SER A 118 -15.20 -3.72 0.50
C SER A 118 -15.84 -4.62 1.56
N ALA A 119 -16.00 -5.92 1.28
CA ALA A 119 -16.51 -6.88 2.26
C ALA A 119 -15.60 -6.94 3.51
N ILE A 120 -14.29 -7.02 3.31
CA ILE A 120 -13.31 -7.01 4.41
C ILE A 120 -13.38 -5.71 5.23
N ALA A 121 -13.48 -4.56 4.56
CA ALA A 121 -13.58 -3.25 5.24
C ALA A 121 -14.87 -3.10 6.06
N GLN A 122 -15.94 -3.78 5.65
CA GLN A 122 -17.21 -3.84 6.38
C GLN A 122 -17.21 -4.90 7.48
N PHE A 123 -16.12 -5.65 7.63
CA PHE A 123 -16.00 -6.79 8.52
C PHE A 123 -17.01 -7.91 8.23
N ASP A 124 -17.36 -8.10 6.97
CA ASP A 124 -18.17 -9.19 6.46
C ASP A 124 -17.27 -10.30 5.91
N GLY A 125 -16.79 -11.13 6.82
CA GLY A 125 -15.86 -12.21 6.48
C GLY A 125 -16.55 -13.36 5.73
N GLU A 126 -17.83 -13.60 5.98
CA GLU A 126 -18.62 -14.62 5.29
C GLU A 126 -18.76 -14.27 3.81
N LEU A 127 -19.19 -13.03 3.51
CA LEU A 127 -19.26 -12.52 2.13
C LEU A 127 -17.88 -12.57 1.45
N ALA A 128 -16.84 -12.13 2.15
CA ALA A 128 -15.47 -12.19 1.62
C ALA A 128 -15.08 -13.63 1.26
N GLY A 129 -15.40 -14.60 2.10
CA GLY A 129 -15.16 -16.03 1.85
C GLY A 129 -15.91 -16.54 0.63
N HIS A 130 -17.20 -16.25 0.51
CA HIS A 130 -18.00 -16.62 -0.67
C HIS A 130 -17.47 -16.00 -1.95
N LEU A 131 -17.11 -14.70 -1.93
CA LEU A 131 -16.51 -14.03 -3.09
C LEU A 131 -15.19 -14.68 -3.51
N MET A 132 -14.36 -15.12 -2.57
CA MET A 132 -13.10 -15.80 -2.85
C MET A 132 -13.34 -17.19 -3.51
N VAL A 133 -14.34 -17.93 -3.07
CA VAL A 133 -14.72 -19.23 -3.64
C VAL A 133 -15.30 -19.06 -5.06
N GLU A 134 -16.28 -18.16 -5.21
CA GLU A 134 -16.96 -17.92 -6.48
C GLU A 134 -15.99 -17.46 -7.59
N ARG A 135 -15.00 -16.65 -7.22
CA ARG A 135 -14.09 -15.98 -8.17
C ARG A 135 -12.70 -16.61 -8.26
N CYS A 136 -12.51 -17.77 -7.63
CA CYS A 136 -11.26 -18.50 -7.78
C CYS A 136 -11.16 -19.14 -9.18
N ARG A 137 -9.93 -19.49 -9.59
CA ARG A 137 -9.67 -20.06 -10.93
C ARG A 137 -10.36 -21.40 -11.18
N SER A 138 -10.76 -22.11 -10.15
CA SER A 138 -11.35 -23.43 -10.26
C SER A 138 -12.36 -23.65 -9.14
N PRO A 139 -13.56 -23.01 -9.20
CA PRO A 139 -14.59 -23.13 -8.16
C PRO A 139 -15.03 -24.57 -7.91
N ASP A 140 -15.07 -25.38 -8.97
CA ASP A 140 -15.49 -26.79 -8.90
C ASP A 140 -14.52 -27.68 -8.10
N LEU A 141 -13.30 -27.23 -7.85
CA LEU A 141 -12.28 -27.97 -7.09
C LEU A 141 -12.20 -27.52 -5.63
N VAL A 142 -12.98 -26.53 -5.25
CA VAL A 142 -13.02 -26.03 -3.86
C VAL A 142 -13.66 -27.08 -2.96
N LYS A 143 -12.98 -27.37 -1.85
CA LYS A 143 -13.49 -28.29 -0.82
C LYS A 143 -14.24 -27.49 0.24
N ASP A 144 -15.48 -27.87 0.49
CA ASP A 144 -16.30 -27.34 1.57
C ASP A 144 -16.33 -25.80 1.61
N GLY A 145 -16.75 -25.16 0.49
CA GLY A 145 -16.75 -23.71 0.30
C GLY A 145 -17.47 -22.95 1.41
N ASP A 146 -18.56 -23.49 1.94
CA ASP A 146 -19.30 -22.89 3.06
C ASP A 146 -18.48 -22.91 4.36
N VAL A 147 -17.74 -24.00 4.60
CA VAL A 147 -16.83 -24.08 5.76
C VAL A 147 -15.68 -23.08 5.61
N PHE A 148 -15.18 -22.90 4.38
CA PHE A 148 -14.17 -21.86 4.09
C PHE A 148 -14.73 -20.48 4.41
N ALA A 149 -15.94 -20.14 3.97
CA ALA A 149 -16.57 -18.85 4.26
C ALA A 149 -16.75 -18.62 5.77
N LEU A 150 -17.18 -19.63 6.52
CA LEU A 150 -17.26 -19.55 7.98
C LEU A 150 -15.89 -19.37 8.67
N LYS A 151 -14.83 -19.99 8.16
CA LYS A 151 -13.47 -19.77 8.65
C LYS A 151 -13.02 -18.32 8.40
N MET A 152 -13.37 -17.75 7.23
CA MET A 152 -13.09 -16.36 6.90
C MET A 152 -13.87 -15.41 7.81
N GLU A 153 -15.15 -15.69 8.10
CA GLU A 153 -15.95 -14.92 9.07
C GLU A 153 -15.29 -14.91 10.45
N ASN A 154 -14.91 -16.07 10.96
CA ASN A 154 -14.25 -16.19 12.27
C ASN A 154 -12.94 -15.39 12.32
N LEU A 155 -12.17 -15.42 11.23
CA LEU A 155 -10.92 -14.68 11.11
C LEU A 155 -11.17 -13.17 11.14
N VAL A 156 -12.08 -12.68 10.31
CA VAL A 156 -12.44 -11.25 10.23
C VAL A 156 -13.05 -10.76 11.53
N ALA A 157 -13.90 -11.58 12.18
CA ALA A 157 -14.47 -11.28 13.50
C ALA A 157 -13.38 -11.19 14.59
N SER A 158 -12.33 -12.00 14.52
CA SER A 158 -11.19 -11.94 15.44
C SER A 158 -10.42 -10.64 15.28
N VAL A 159 -10.16 -10.22 14.03
CA VAL A 159 -9.52 -8.94 13.68
C VAL A 159 -10.36 -7.77 14.20
N LYS A 160 -11.68 -7.81 13.98
CA LYS A 160 -12.61 -6.79 14.49
C LYS A 160 -12.53 -6.64 16.00
N LYS A 161 -12.55 -7.74 16.75
CA LYS A 161 -12.40 -7.73 18.21
C LYS A 161 -11.08 -7.15 18.68
N GLN A 162 -9.98 -7.49 17.99
CA GLN A 162 -8.64 -6.98 18.31
C GLN A 162 -8.53 -5.48 18.00
N SER A 163 -9.14 -4.99 16.91
CA SER A 163 -9.19 -3.56 16.56
C SER A 163 -9.86 -2.73 17.67
N PHE A 164 -10.90 -3.25 18.30
CA PHE A 164 -11.56 -2.56 19.42
C PHE A 164 -10.78 -2.63 20.73
N SER A 165 -9.89 -3.60 20.90
CA SER A 165 -9.12 -3.79 22.15
C SER A 165 -7.76 -3.06 22.16
N LEU A 166 -7.47 -2.18 21.18
CA LEU A 166 -6.19 -1.50 21.00
C LEU A 166 -4.97 -2.46 20.89
N ALA A 167 -5.23 -3.73 20.61
CA ALA A 167 -4.17 -4.69 20.39
C ALA A 167 -3.54 -4.47 19.00
N ASN A 168 -2.21 -4.52 18.94
CA ASN A 168 -1.46 -4.43 17.69
C ASN A 168 -1.80 -5.62 16.79
N ILE A 169 -2.67 -5.42 15.80
CA ILE A 169 -2.98 -6.43 14.81
C ILE A 169 -1.76 -6.59 13.90
N ARG A 170 -1.28 -7.83 13.80
CA ARG A 170 -0.26 -8.18 12.80
C ARG A 170 -0.98 -8.65 11.54
N ILE A 171 -1.02 -7.80 10.53
CA ILE A 171 -1.64 -8.13 9.23
C ILE A 171 -0.99 -9.38 8.64
N GLY A 172 0.32 -9.58 8.84
CA GLY A 172 1.03 -10.77 8.44
C GLY A 172 0.47 -12.06 9.03
N ASP A 173 0.11 -12.07 10.31
CA ASP A 173 -0.48 -13.25 10.95
C ASP A 173 -1.88 -13.54 10.41
N VAL A 174 -2.67 -12.50 10.14
CA VAL A 174 -4.00 -12.62 9.52
C VAL A 174 -3.88 -13.19 8.11
N LEU A 175 -2.98 -12.65 7.30
CA LEU A 175 -2.77 -13.12 5.92
C LEU A 175 -2.20 -14.55 5.89
N ALA A 176 -1.35 -14.93 6.83
CA ALA A 176 -0.88 -16.30 6.96
C ALA A 176 -2.04 -17.28 7.23
N GLN A 177 -3.01 -16.88 8.07
CA GLN A 177 -4.21 -17.68 8.33
C GLN A 177 -5.11 -17.75 7.09
N VAL A 178 -5.30 -16.64 6.37
CA VAL A 178 -6.02 -16.65 5.08
C VAL A 178 -5.36 -17.61 4.10
N LEU A 179 -4.05 -17.55 3.92
CA LEU A 179 -3.32 -18.42 3.00
C LEU A 179 -3.40 -19.90 3.41
N ASN A 180 -3.40 -20.20 4.71
CA ASN A 180 -3.61 -21.56 5.20
C ASN A 180 -5.01 -22.07 4.88
N ASN A 181 -6.06 -21.28 5.11
CA ASN A 181 -7.44 -21.63 4.77
C ASN A 181 -7.61 -21.84 3.26
N VAL A 182 -7.05 -20.93 2.44
CA VAL A 182 -7.02 -21.03 0.97
C VAL A 182 -6.39 -22.34 0.51
N ARG A 183 -5.27 -22.74 1.11
CA ARG A 183 -4.56 -23.98 0.79
C ARG A 183 -5.35 -25.22 1.22
N GLU A 184 -5.91 -25.22 2.43
CA GLU A 184 -6.68 -26.34 2.98
C GLU A 184 -7.91 -26.63 2.14
N HIS A 185 -8.65 -25.59 1.74
CA HIS A 185 -9.88 -25.68 0.96
C HIS A 185 -9.65 -25.68 -0.57
N GLN A 186 -8.41 -25.63 -1.01
CA GLN A 186 -8.02 -25.63 -2.44
C GLN A 186 -8.62 -24.46 -3.25
N VAL A 187 -8.79 -23.31 -2.63
CA VAL A 187 -9.24 -22.07 -3.27
C VAL A 187 -8.10 -21.50 -4.10
N LYS A 188 -8.11 -21.70 -5.42
CA LYS A 188 -7.05 -21.22 -6.32
C LYS A 188 -7.25 -19.76 -6.67
N MET A 189 -6.60 -18.89 -5.92
CA MET A 189 -6.66 -17.45 -6.16
C MET A 189 -5.96 -17.04 -7.46
N GLU A 190 -6.40 -15.91 -8.04
CA GLU A 190 -5.74 -15.29 -9.18
C GLU A 190 -4.33 -14.81 -8.78
N PRO A 191 -3.31 -15.01 -9.65
CA PRO A 191 -1.92 -14.60 -9.36
C PRO A 191 -1.80 -13.11 -9.05
N ASP A 192 -2.55 -12.26 -9.75
CA ASP A 192 -2.53 -10.81 -9.58
C ASP A 192 -2.97 -10.42 -8.17
N PHE A 193 -3.97 -11.14 -7.62
CA PHE A 193 -4.41 -10.95 -6.24
C PHE A 193 -3.32 -11.38 -5.25
N VAL A 194 -2.70 -12.53 -5.46
CA VAL A 194 -1.63 -13.04 -4.59
C VAL A 194 -0.44 -12.09 -4.58
N ASN A 195 -0.02 -11.59 -5.74
CA ASN A 195 1.08 -10.63 -5.85
C ASN A 195 0.75 -9.32 -5.12
N THR A 196 -0.49 -8.83 -5.23
CA THR A 196 -0.94 -7.64 -4.51
C THR A 196 -0.89 -7.85 -2.99
N VAL A 197 -1.35 -9.00 -2.50
CA VAL A 197 -1.31 -9.35 -1.07
C VAL A 197 0.13 -9.44 -0.58
N ILE A 198 1.03 -10.07 -1.33
CA ILE A 198 2.46 -10.16 -1.00
C ILE A 198 3.08 -8.75 -0.94
N SER A 199 2.76 -7.88 -1.87
CA SER A 199 3.24 -6.49 -1.87
C SER A 199 2.79 -5.73 -0.62
N ILE A 200 1.54 -5.90 -0.18
CA ILE A 200 1.03 -5.31 1.06
C ILE A 200 1.80 -5.85 2.28
N LEU A 201 2.06 -7.17 2.33
CA LEU A 201 2.84 -7.80 3.40
C LEU A 201 4.26 -7.25 3.49
N LEU A 202 4.92 -7.09 2.34
CA LEU A 202 6.26 -6.51 2.28
C LEU A 202 6.27 -5.08 2.79
N LEU A 203 5.28 -4.27 2.39
CA LEU A 203 5.14 -2.89 2.85
C LEU A 203 4.86 -2.82 4.36
N GLU A 204 4.03 -3.71 4.90
CA GLU A 204 3.83 -3.80 6.35
C GLU A 204 5.13 -4.13 7.08
N GLY A 205 5.89 -5.11 6.59
CA GLY A 205 7.18 -5.50 7.15
C GLY A 205 8.17 -4.32 7.18
N ILE A 206 8.24 -3.55 6.08
CA ILE A 206 9.05 -2.33 6.00
C ILE A 206 8.57 -1.29 7.02
N GLY A 207 7.28 -0.99 7.04
CA GLY A 207 6.68 -0.02 7.96
C GLY A 207 6.98 -0.33 9.42
N ARG A 208 6.82 -1.59 9.83
CA ARG A 208 7.12 -2.04 11.20
C ARG A 208 8.61 -2.02 11.55
N THR A 209 9.47 -2.18 10.55
CA THR A 209 10.92 -2.06 10.77
C THR A 209 11.33 -0.61 11.00
N LEU A 210 10.63 0.32 10.35
CA LEU A 210 10.87 1.76 10.47
C LEU A 210 10.22 2.35 11.72
N ASP A 211 8.99 1.92 12.04
CA ASP A 211 8.26 2.34 13.24
C ASP A 211 7.44 1.15 13.78
N GLY A 212 7.91 0.59 14.92
CA GLY A 212 7.27 -0.54 15.57
C GLY A 212 5.84 -0.25 16.08
N ASN A 213 5.48 1.02 16.23
CA ASN A 213 4.15 1.48 16.66
C ASN A 213 3.25 1.90 15.49
N MET A 214 3.73 1.76 14.24
CA MET A 214 2.96 2.14 13.07
C MET A 214 1.68 1.32 12.98
N ASP A 215 0.55 1.99 13.06
CA ASP A 215 -0.77 1.40 12.89
C ASP A 215 -1.17 1.48 11.41
N VAL A 216 -1.06 0.36 10.71
CA VAL A 216 -1.47 0.25 9.30
C VAL A 216 -3.00 0.32 9.16
N SER A 217 -3.74 0.16 10.27
CA SER A 217 -5.21 0.28 10.30
C SER A 217 -5.71 1.72 10.18
N ALA A 218 -4.84 2.72 10.26
CA ALA A 218 -5.15 4.14 10.03
C ALA A 218 -5.59 4.46 8.58
N TRP A 219 -5.69 3.47 7.71
CA TRP A 219 -6.26 3.57 6.36
C TRP A 219 -7.75 3.97 6.34
N ARG A 220 -8.36 4.10 7.51
CA ARG A 220 -9.73 4.63 7.68
C ARG A 220 -9.95 6.07 7.17
N CYS A 221 -8.91 6.80 6.87
CA CYS A 221 -9.02 8.21 6.42
C CYS A 221 -9.09 8.38 4.90
N LEU A 222 -9.20 7.30 4.11
CA LEU A 222 -9.24 7.37 2.65
C LEU A 222 -10.60 6.93 2.04
N THR A 223 -11.65 6.86 2.83
CA THR A 223 -13.04 6.71 2.34
C THR A 223 -13.78 8.04 2.38
#